data_ba799d3728a72e60b5df2c0be8771dcd
#
_entry.id   ba799d3728a72e60b5df2c0be8771dcd
#
_cell.length_a   1.000
_cell.length_b   1.000
_cell.length_c   1.000
_cell.angle_alpha   90.00
_cell.angle_beta   90.00
_cell.angle_gamma   90.00
#
_symmetry.space_group_name_H-M   'P 1'
#
loop_
_entity.id
_entity.type
_entity.pdbx_description
1 polymer ?
#
loop_
_entity_poly.entity_id
_entity_poly.type
_entity_poly.pdbx_seq_one_letter_code
_entity_poly.pdbx_strand_id
1 'polypeptide(L)'
;MNKMRKSISIILLALFSATSLTACGGGSSTPEESFIEGSGAITRIDSAERKAAPALSGMALSGKTFVFNPGQVAVVNVWASWCSPCRAEIPTLIELSKQYPDVQFMGILTRDNPATAEAFARRFAIPYPTFIDDSLLIGFKGSLPANAIPSTVLIDKSGNVAARISGEVTLTSLSKLIRELEEE
;
A
#
# COMPACT_ATOMS: atom_id res chain seq x y z
N MET A 1 35.94 -59.92 -30.07
CA MET A 1 36.36 -58.76 -29.29
C MET A 1 35.43 -57.53 -29.43
N ASN A 2 34.45 -57.50 -30.32
CA ASN A 2 33.63 -56.30 -30.60
C ASN A 2 32.22 -56.27 -29.91
N LYS A 3 31.75 -57.37 -29.35
CA LYS A 3 30.44 -57.43 -28.64
C LYS A 3 30.51 -56.96 -27.17
N MET A 4 31.67 -57.16 -26.54
CA MET A 4 31.87 -56.79 -25.13
C MET A 4 32.06 -55.29 -24.89
N ARG A 5 32.57 -54.54 -25.89
CA ARG A 5 32.74 -53.08 -25.80
C ARG A 5 31.39 -52.29 -25.93
N LYS A 6 30.41 -52.86 -26.63
CA LYS A 6 29.07 -52.21 -26.79
C LYS A 6 28.22 -52.33 -25.55
N SER A 7 28.34 -53.41 -24.76
CA SER A 7 27.56 -53.60 -23.53
C SER A 7 28.01 -52.70 -22.37
N ILE A 8 29.32 -52.35 -22.32
CA ILE A 8 29.86 -51.47 -21.28
C ILE A 8 29.48 -50.02 -21.53
N SER A 9 29.35 -49.57 -22.79
CA SER A 9 28.93 -48.20 -23.13
C SER A 9 27.45 -47.93 -22.78
N ILE A 10 26.58 -48.93 -22.82
CA ILE A 10 25.14 -48.77 -22.54
C ILE A 10 24.91 -48.70 -21.02
N ILE A 11 25.73 -49.39 -20.21
CA ILE A 11 25.60 -49.39 -18.75
C ILE A 11 26.09 -48.06 -18.16
N LEU A 12 27.07 -47.37 -18.77
CA LEU A 12 27.54 -46.06 -18.29
C LEU A 12 26.58 -44.91 -18.60
N LEU A 13 25.65 -45.06 -19.57
CA LEU A 13 24.67 -44.02 -19.90
C LEU A 13 23.42 -44.07 -19.01
N ALA A 14 23.20 -45.20 -18.31
CA ALA A 14 22.02 -45.39 -17.46
C ALA A 14 22.21 -44.93 -15.99
N LEU A 15 23.43 -44.57 -15.56
CA LEU A 15 23.74 -44.15 -14.19
C LEU A 15 23.75 -42.62 -13.96
N PHE A 16 23.45 -41.83 -15.00
CA PHE A 16 23.56 -40.36 -14.89
C PHE A 16 22.20 -39.64 -14.78
N SER A 17 21.10 -40.34 -14.54
CA SER A 17 19.73 -39.77 -14.50
C SER A 17 19.05 -39.80 -13.14
N ALA A 18 19.79 -39.85 -12.02
CA ALA A 18 19.21 -39.79 -10.69
C ALA A 18 19.87 -38.70 -9.80
N THR A 19 19.96 -37.45 -10.31
CA THR A 19 20.15 -36.30 -9.43
C THR A 19 18.79 -35.75 -9.06
N SER A 20 18.27 -36.21 -7.95
CA SER A 20 17.11 -35.66 -7.26
C SER A 20 17.34 -34.17 -6.98
N LEU A 21 16.54 -33.29 -7.59
CA LEU A 21 16.40 -31.91 -7.13
C LEU A 21 15.75 -31.93 -5.75
N THR A 22 16.56 -31.89 -4.69
CA THR A 22 16.10 -31.47 -3.38
C THR A 22 15.86 -29.95 -3.44
N ALA A 23 14.61 -29.54 -3.69
CA ALA A 23 14.18 -28.18 -3.48
C ALA A 23 14.28 -27.89 -1.97
N CYS A 24 15.27 -27.09 -1.59
CA CYS A 24 15.34 -26.48 -0.27
C CYS A 24 14.13 -25.57 -0.09
N GLY A 25 13.10 -26.05 0.61
CA GLY A 25 12.06 -25.23 1.21
C GLY A 25 12.65 -24.47 2.40
N GLY A 26 13.34 -23.35 2.14
CA GLY A 26 13.65 -22.37 3.16
C GLY A 26 12.40 -21.51 3.39
N GLY A 27 11.63 -21.79 4.43
CA GLY A 27 10.56 -20.91 4.89
C GLY A 27 11.15 -19.63 5.45
N SER A 28 11.28 -18.59 4.60
CA SER A 28 11.33 -17.21 5.07
C SER A 28 9.87 -16.79 5.27
N SER A 29 9.50 -16.42 6.48
CA SER A 29 8.25 -15.74 6.79
C SER A 29 8.29 -14.35 6.16
N THR A 30 7.94 -14.28 4.85
CA THR A 30 7.58 -13.03 4.21
C THR A 30 6.19 -12.66 4.71
N PRO A 31 5.92 -11.37 5.03
CA PRO A 31 4.57 -10.90 5.33
C PRO A 31 3.63 -11.37 4.20
N GLU A 32 2.49 -11.96 4.54
CA GLU A 32 1.50 -12.39 3.56
C GLU A 32 1.01 -11.19 2.75
N GLU A 33 1.55 -11.02 1.54
CA GLU A 33 0.97 -10.15 0.53
C GLU A 33 -0.24 -10.86 -0.08
N SER A 34 -1.43 -10.53 0.40
CA SER A 34 -2.66 -11.01 -0.23
C SER A 34 -3.00 -10.13 -1.43
N PHE A 35 -2.81 -10.67 -2.63
CA PHE A 35 -3.30 -10.06 -3.86
C PHE A 35 -4.80 -10.35 -4.01
N ILE A 36 -5.61 -9.31 -3.98
CA ILE A 36 -7.01 -9.37 -4.42
C ILE A 36 -7.05 -8.80 -5.85
N GLU A 37 -7.51 -9.59 -6.81
CA GLU A 37 -7.61 -9.19 -8.22
C GLU A 37 -8.42 -7.89 -8.36
N GLY A 38 -7.80 -6.83 -8.93
CA GLY A 38 -8.41 -5.50 -9.09
C GLY A 38 -8.22 -4.55 -7.90
N SER A 39 -7.55 -4.97 -6.81
CA SER A 39 -7.16 -4.09 -5.71
C SER A 39 -5.64 -4.07 -5.54
N GLY A 40 -5.10 -2.97 -4.97
CA GLY A 40 -3.69 -2.88 -4.64
C GLY A 40 -3.25 -3.91 -3.59
N ALA A 41 -1.95 -4.21 -3.54
CA ALA A 41 -1.36 -5.10 -2.54
C ALA A 41 -1.53 -4.53 -1.12
N ILE A 42 -2.06 -5.33 -0.20
CA ILE A 42 -2.30 -4.93 1.18
C ILE A 42 -1.18 -5.47 2.07
N THR A 43 -0.50 -4.58 2.78
CA THR A 43 0.45 -4.94 3.84
C THR A 43 -0.12 -4.48 5.18
N ARG A 44 -0.16 -5.36 6.17
CA ARG A 44 -0.58 -5.08 7.56
C ARG A 44 0.61 -5.16 8.49
N ILE A 45 0.57 -4.39 9.56
CA ILE A 45 1.54 -4.45 10.66
C ILE A 45 0.78 -4.93 11.91
N ASP A 46 1.30 -5.97 12.55
CA ASP A 46 0.74 -6.45 13.81
C ASP A 46 0.75 -5.33 14.86
N SER A 47 -0.30 -5.24 15.67
CA SER A 47 -0.50 -4.13 16.60
C SER A 47 0.71 -3.88 17.52
N ALA A 48 1.41 -4.94 17.93
CA ALA A 48 2.61 -4.86 18.76
C ALA A 48 3.86 -4.31 18.04
N GLU A 49 3.87 -4.31 16.70
CA GLU A 49 5.00 -3.89 15.87
C GLU A 49 4.79 -2.52 15.20
N ARG A 50 3.59 -1.95 15.33
CA ARG A 50 3.25 -0.66 14.75
C ARG A 50 4.12 0.46 15.32
N LYS A 51 4.53 1.37 14.47
CA LYS A 51 5.30 2.57 14.83
C LYS A 51 4.43 3.80 14.64
N ALA A 52 4.69 4.82 15.43
CA ALA A 52 4.01 6.09 15.32
C ALA A 52 4.10 6.64 13.88
N ALA A 53 2.97 7.13 13.38
CA ALA A 53 2.93 7.87 12.13
C ALA A 53 3.75 9.17 12.27
N PRO A 54 4.32 9.69 11.17
CA PRO A 54 4.97 10.99 11.21
C PRO A 54 3.96 12.08 11.57
N ALA A 55 4.47 13.20 12.10
CA ALA A 55 3.64 14.37 12.26
C ALA A 55 3.15 14.85 10.88
N LEU A 56 1.82 14.82 10.67
CA LEU A 56 1.21 15.30 9.43
C LEU A 56 0.64 16.69 9.70
N SER A 57 1.39 17.71 9.35
CA SER A 57 1.01 19.12 9.50
C SER A 57 1.57 19.93 8.35
N GLY A 58 0.75 20.82 7.80
CA GLY A 58 1.19 21.66 6.68
C GLY A 58 0.05 22.34 5.95
N MET A 59 0.38 23.02 4.88
CA MET A 59 -0.59 23.68 4.01
C MET A 59 -1.31 22.63 3.16
N ALA A 60 -2.63 22.73 3.10
CA ALA A 60 -3.46 21.94 2.21
C ALA A 60 -3.73 22.68 0.89
N LEU A 61 -4.22 21.97 -0.15
CA LEU A 61 -4.63 22.53 -1.44
C LEU A 61 -5.64 23.67 -1.29
N SER A 62 -6.45 23.68 -0.23
CA SER A 62 -7.39 24.77 0.08
C SER A 62 -6.72 26.08 0.52
N GLY A 63 -5.39 26.13 0.64
CA GLY A 63 -4.63 27.26 1.19
C GLY A 63 -4.71 27.39 2.72
N LYS A 64 -5.37 26.44 3.41
CA LYS A 64 -5.47 26.41 4.89
C LYS A 64 -4.44 25.44 5.45
N THR A 65 -3.90 25.75 6.63
CA THR A 65 -3.10 24.80 7.39
C THR A 65 -4.01 23.73 7.99
N PHE A 66 -3.60 22.48 7.84
CA PHE A 66 -4.22 21.32 8.45
C PHE A 66 -3.21 20.58 9.34
N VAL A 67 -3.68 20.02 10.44
CA VAL A 67 -2.89 19.22 11.38
C VAL A 67 -3.67 17.96 11.67
N PHE A 68 -3.05 16.80 11.45
CA PHE A 68 -3.60 15.53 11.89
C PHE A 68 -3.41 15.37 13.41
N ASN A 69 -4.46 15.01 14.10
CA ASN A 69 -4.42 14.68 15.53
C ASN A 69 -4.86 13.22 15.72
N PRO A 70 -4.05 12.37 16.38
CA PRO A 70 -4.47 11.01 16.74
C PRO A 70 -5.73 10.99 17.61
N GLY A 71 -6.37 9.84 17.71
CA GLY A 71 -7.60 9.62 18.48
C GLY A 71 -8.72 8.98 17.66
N GLN A 72 -8.59 9.00 16.36
CA GLN A 72 -9.47 8.36 15.39
C GLN A 72 -8.63 7.60 14.35
N VAL A 73 -9.23 6.61 13.70
CA VAL A 73 -8.64 5.97 12.54
C VAL A 73 -8.43 7.01 11.44
N ALA A 74 -7.29 6.94 10.74
CA ALA A 74 -7.04 7.83 9.63
C ALA A 74 -6.65 7.09 8.34
N VAL A 75 -7.07 7.65 7.21
CA VAL A 75 -6.75 7.20 5.85
C VAL A 75 -5.96 8.29 5.17
N VAL A 76 -4.71 7.99 4.82
CA VAL A 76 -3.78 8.90 4.14
C VAL A 76 -3.54 8.40 2.73
N ASN A 77 -4.13 9.06 1.73
CA ASN A 77 -3.98 8.71 0.32
C ASN A 77 -2.90 9.55 -0.35
N VAL A 78 -1.94 8.90 -0.99
CA VAL A 78 -0.85 9.56 -1.74
C VAL A 78 -1.17 9.53 -3.22
N TRP A 79 -1.30 10.70 -3.82
CA TRP A 79 -1.84 10.84 -5.18
C TRP A 79 -1.25 11.99 -5.98
N ALA A 80 -1.55 12.00 -7.27
CA ALA A 80 -1.29 13.12 -8.19
C ALA A 80 -2.42 13.24 -9.22
N SER A 81 -2.71 14.45 -9.68
CA SER A 81 -3.79 14.71 -10.65
C SER A 81 -3.55 14.10 -12.03
N TRP A 82 -2.30 13.88 -12.41
CA TRP A 82 -1.91 13.24 -13.67
C TRP A 82 -1.90 11.70 -13.61
N CYS A 83 -1.97 11.11 -12.41
CA CYS A 83 -1.91 9.66 -12.18
C CYS A 83 -3.26 9.02 -12.51
N SER A 84 -3.33 8.21 -13.55
CA SER A 84 -4.58 7.59 -14.01
C SER A 84 -5.25 6.68 -12.96
N PRO A 85 -4.54 5.72 -12.31
CA PRO A 85 -5.15 4.90 -11.27
C PRO A 85 -5.53 5.72 -10.01
N CYS A 86 -4.78 6.79 -9.66
CA CYS A 86 -5.20 7.68 -8.57
C CYS A 86 -6.56 8.33 -8.86
N ARG A 87 -6.78 8.73 -10.11
CA ARG A 87 -8.06 9.31 -10.55
C ARG A 87 -9.21 8.31 -10.51
N ALA A 88 -8.94 7.04 -10.79
CA ALA A 88 -9.93 5.98 -10.78
C ALA A 88 -10.43 5.68 -9.36
N GLU A 89 -9.58 5.76 -8.34
CA GLU A 89 -9.96 5.47 -6.94
C GLU A 89 -10.65 6.64 -6.21
N ILE A 90 -10.56 7.88 -6.70
CA ILE A 90 -11.14 9.07 -6.04
C ILE A 90 -12.64 8.92 -5.71
N PRO A 91 -13.52 8.39 -6.60
CA PRO A 91 -14.92 8.18 -6.24
C PRO A 91 -15.09 7.25 -5.03
N THR A 92 -14.31 6.18 -4.95
CA THR A 92 -14.29 5.23 -3.83
C THR A 92 -13.88 5.92 -2.52
N LEU A 93 -12.82 6.73 -2.55
CA LEU A 93 -12.35 7.47 -1.38
C LEU A 93 -13.38 8.51 -0.91
N ILE A 94 -14.03 9.21 -1.84
CA ILE A 94 -15.10 10.17 -1.51
C ILE A 94 -16.31 9.46 -0.88
N GLU A 95 -16.71 8.30 -1.41
CA GLU A 95 -17.81 7.51 -0.87
C GLU A 95 -17.49 7.05 0.55
N LEU A 96 -16.30 6.45 0.76
CA LEU A 96 -15.90 5.97 2.07
C LEU A 96 -15.72 7.09 3.09
N SER A 97 -15.22 8.26 2.68
CA SER A 97 -15.12 9.41 3.59
C SER A 97 -16.48 9.92 4.11
N LYS A 98 -17.55 9.70 3.35
CA LYS A 98 -18.91 10.01 3.77
C LYS A 98 -19.52 8.89 4.60
N GLN A 99 -19.21 7.65 4.29
CA GLN A 99 -19.69 6.47 5.00
C GLN A 99 -19.08 6.35 6.40
N TYR A 100 -17.84 6.80 6.57
CA TYR A 100 -17.08 6.73 7.83
C TYR A 100 -16.75 8.16 8.35
N PRO A 101 -17.74 8.90 8.89
CA PRO A 101 -17.53 10.31 9.30
C PRO A 101 -16.57 10.46 10.48
N ASP A 102 -16.38 9.42 11.28
CA ASP A 102 -15.44 9.39 12.41
C ASP A 102 -14.01 8.99 12.00
N VAL A 103 -13.78 8.67 10.73
CA VAL A 103 -12.46 8.38 10.17
C VAL A 103 -11.90 9.63 9.51
N GLN A 104 -10.68 10.00 9.85
CA GLN A 104 -10.01 11.15 9.25
C GLN A 104 -9.43 10.80 7.88
N PHE A 105 -10.05 11.25 6.80
CA PHE A 105 -9.49 11.13 5.45
C PHE A 105 -8.60 12.34 5.16
N MET A 106 -7.45 12.10 4.54
CA MET A 106 -6.54 13.14 4.07
C MET A 106 -5.71 12.65 2.87
N GLY A 107 -5.25 13.59 2.06
CA GLY A 107 -4.35 13.32 0.94
C GLY A 107 -2.95 13.88 1.18
N ILE A 108 -1.95 13.32 0.51
CA ILE A 108 -0.63 13.93 0.31
C ILE A 108 -0.41 14.00 -1.20
N LEU A 109 -0.26 15.21 -1.72
CA LEU A 109 0.08 15.44 -3.12
C LEU A 109 1.57 15.15 -3.33
N THR A 110 1.91 14.41 -4.37
CA THR A 110 3.33 14.16 -4.70
C THR A 110 3.62 14.40 -6.17
N ARG A 111 4.76 15.02 -6.44
CA ARG A 111 5.26 15.25 -7.82
C ARG A 111 4.22 15.86 -8.76
N ASP A 112 3.43 16.82 -8.26
CA ASP A 112 2.37 17.49 -9.01
C ASP A 112 2.38 18.99 -8.77
N ASN A 113 1.78 19.74 -9.70
CA ASN A 113 1.58 21.18 -9.53
C ASN A 113 0.34 21.43 -8.63
N PRO A 114 0.48 22.14 -7.50
CA PRO A 114 -0.63 22.36 -6.57
C PRO A 114 -1.85 23.04 -7.22
N ALA A 115 -1.67 23.97 -8.16
CA ALA A 115 -2.80 24.63 -8.84
C ALA A 115 -3.57 23.66 -9.75
N THR A 116 -2.88 22.74 -10.43
CA THR A 116 -3.51 21.71 -11.26
C THR A 116 -4.26 20.71 -10.37
N ALA A 117 -3.62 20.27 -9.27
CA ALA A 117 -4.22 19.36 -8.31
C ALA A 117 -5.43 19.98 -7.60
N GLU A 118 -5.38 21.27 -7.26
CA GLU A 118 -6.51 22.00 -6.69
C GLU A 118 -7.70 22.06 -7.66
N ALA A 119 -7.45 22.38 -8.94
CA ALA A 119 -8.51 22.40 -9.97
C ALA A 119 -9.15 21.01 -10.12
N PHE A 120 -8.34 19.94 -10.06
CA PHE A 120 -8.80 18.57 -10.07
C PHE A 120 -9.65 18.26 -8.82
N ALA A 121 -9.15 18.58 -7.61
CA ALA A 121 -9.85 18.33 -6.35
C ALA A 121 -11.21 19.04 -6.30
N ARG A 122 -11.29 20.28 -6.79
CA ARG A 122 -12.57 21.02 -6.93
C ARG A 122 -13.52 20.35 -7.92
N ARG A 123 -13.01 19.92 -9.09
CA ARG A 123 -13.83 19.25 -10.12
C ARG A 123 -14.49 17.98 -9.61
N PHE A 124 -13.78 17.19 -8.81
CA PHE A 124 -14.27 15.94 -8.23
C PHE A 124 -14.92 16.13 -6.86
N ALA A 125 -14.95 17.35 -6.33
CA ALA A 125 -15.49 17.69 -5.02
C ALA A 125 -14.89 16.83 -3.90
N ILE A 126 -13.55 16.66 -3.89
CA ILE A 126 -12.85 15.91 -2.84
C ILE A 126 -13.09 16.60 -1.49
N PRO A 127 -13.73 15.93 -0.50
CA PRO A 127 -14.21 16.59 0.72
C PRO A 127 -13.14 16.71 1.82
N TYR A 128 -11.99 16.06 1.67
CA TYR A 128 -10.94 15.99 2.69
C TYR A 128 -9.70 16.80 2.30
N PRO A 129 -8.91 17.27 3.30
CA PRO A 129 -7.71 18.04 3.04
C PRO A 129 -6.64 17.23 2.32
N THR A 130 -5.88 17.87 1.44
CA THR A 130 -4.71 17.29 0.79
C THR A 130 -3.52 18.20 1.02
N PHE A 131 -2.48 17.69 1.70
CA PHE A 131 -1.21 18.39 1.90
C PHE A 131 -0.48 18.57 0.58
N ILE A 132 0.13 19.74 0.39
CA ILE A 132 0.92 20.05 -0.82
C ILE A 132 2.41 19.72 -0.67
N ASP A 133 2.87 19.40 0.54
CA ASP A 133 4.27 19.08 0.85
C ASP A 133 4.46 17.56 0.86
N ASP A 134 5.13 17.05 -0.17
CA ASP A 134 5.42 15.61 -0.29
C ASP A 134 6.62 15.16 0.57
N SER A 135 7.35 16.08 1.20
CA SER A 135 8.39 15.74 2.17
C SER A 135 7.83 14.97 3.39
N LEU A 136 6.53 15.13 3.67
CA LEU A 136 5.82 14.35 4.70
C LEU A 136 5.93 12.83 4.47
N LEU A 137 6.10 12.38 3.22
CA LEU A 137 6.29 10.97 2.87
C LEU A 137 7.58 10.37 3.44
N ILE A 138 8.58 11.21 3.71
CA ILE A 138 9.87 10.76 4.29
C ILE A 138 9.64 10.12 5.65
N GLY A 139 8.69 10.64 6.42
CA GLY A 139 8.36 10.13 7.75
C GLY A 139 7.82 8.70 7.77
N PHE A 140 7.24 8.21 6.68
CA PHE A 140 6.73 6.85 6.58
C PHE A 140 7.81 5.79 6.27
N LYS A 141 9.06 6.18 5.95
CA LYS A 141 10.14 5.23 5.58
C LYS A 141 10.44 4.18 6.65
N GLY A 142 10.20 4.49 7.92
CA GLY A 142 10.48 3.59 9.05
C GLY A 142 9.38 2.56 9.33
N SER A 143 8.24 2.65 8.64
CA SER A 143 7.09 1.76 8.77
C SER A 143 6.67 1.21 7.40
N LEU A 144 5.69 1.83 6.75
CA LEU A 144 5.21 1.42 5.42
C LEU A 144 5.45 2.56 4.42
N PRO A 145 6.57 2.55 3.68
CA PRO A 145 6.89 3.62 2.74
C PRO A 145 5.84 3.73 1.64
N ALA A 146 5.35 4.96 1.40
CA ALA A 146 4.35 5.29 0.39
C ALA A 146 4.98 5.98 -0.82
N ASN A 147 5.98 5.35 -1.43
CA ASN A 147 6.79 5.95 -2.51
C ASN A 147 6.17 5.81 -3.91
N ALA A 148 5.26 4.85 -4.10
CA ALA A 148 4.53 4.65 -5.34
C ALA A 148 3.13 5.29 -5.23
N ILE A 149 2.53 5.65 -6.35
CA ILE A 149 1.17 6.19 -6.42
C ILE A 149 0.29 5.34 -7.35
N PRO A 150 -0.97 5.13 -6.93
CA PRO A 150 -1.52 5.48 -5.63
C PRO A 150 -0.99 4.59 -4.50
N SER A 151 -0.92 5.14 -3.32
CA SER A 151 -0.71 4.39 -2.07
C SER A 151 -1.64 4.94 -1.00
N THR A 152 -2.23 4.06 -0.21
CA THR A 152 -3.09 4.47 0.91
C THR A 152 -2.56 3.86 2.19
N VAL A 153 -2.22 4.70 3.16
CA VAL A 153 -1.75 4.31 4.49
C VAL A 153 -2.89 4.48 5.48
N LEU A 154 -3.09 3.49 6.35
CA LEU A 154 -4.04 3.56 7.46
C LEU A 154 -3.27 3.74 8.77
N ILE A 155 -3.78 4.64 9.60
CA ILE A 155 -3.26 4.95 10.93
C ILE A 155 -4.34 4.58 11.95
N ASP A 156 -3.96 3.86 13.01
CA ASP A 156 -4.88 3.45 14.08
C ASP A 156 -5.21 4.61 15.02
N LYS A 157 -6.15 4.39 15.95
CA LYS A 157 -6.60 5.39 16.94
C LYS A 157 -5.46 5.89 17.84
N SER A 158 -4.43 5.06 18.06
CA SER A 158 -3.25 5.44 18.84
C SER A 158 -2.26 6.30 18.05
N GLY A 159 -2.50 6.51 16.76
CA GLY A 159 -1.63 7.27 15.88
C GLY A 159 -0.48 6.46 15.27
N ASN A 160 -0.58 5.13 15.26
CA ASN A 160 0.45 4.27 14.68
C ASN A 160 0.07 3.82 13.28
N VAL A 161 1.07 3.63 12.41
CA VAL A 161 0.87 3.09 11.06
C VAL A 161 0.49 1.61 11.16
N ALA A 162 -0.72 1.28 10.71
CA ALA A 162 -1.30 -0.05 10.83
C ALA A 162 -1.31 -0.86 9.53
N ALA A 163 -1.58 -0.21 8.39
CA ALA A 163 -1.65 -0.89 7.11
C ALA A 163 -1.30 0.03 5.95
N ARG A 164 -0.98 -0.56 4.80
CA ARG A 164 -0.85 0.13 3.51
C ARG A 164 -1.49 -0.69 2.40
N ILE A 165 -2.16 0.00 1.49
CA ILE A 165 -2.55 -0.50 0.18
C ILE A 165 -1.61 0.13 -0.84
N SER A 166 -0.86 -0.68 -1.59
CA SER A 166 -0.01 -0.24 -2.71
C SER A 166 -0.75 -0.47 -4.01
N GLY A 167 -1.16 0.59 -4.69
CA GLY A 167 -2.04 0.55 -5.84
C GLY A 167 -3.44 1.05 -5.51
N GLU A 168 -4.37 0.88 -6.45
CA GLU A 168 -5.73 1.38 -6.38
C GLU A 168 -6.53 0.72 -5.24
N VAL A 169 -7.29 1.51 -4.49
CA VAL A 169 -8.20 1.01 -3.46
C VAL A 169 -9.55 0.63 -4.03
N THR A 170 -10.18 -0.39 -3.46
CA THR A 170 -11.57 -0.73 -3.71
C THR A 170 -12.43 -0.46 -2.47
N LEU A 171 -13.75 -0.31 -2.64
CA LEU A 171 -14.70 -0.20 -1.52
C LEU A 171 -14.49 -1.33 -0.52
N THR A 172 -14.38 -2.57 -1.00
CA THR A 172 -14.23 -3.75 -0.15
C THR A 172 -12.91 -3.75 0.61
N SER A 173 -11.77 -3.48 -0.06
CA SER A 173 -10.46 -3.54 0.56
C SER A 173 -10.28 -2.49 1.64
N LEU A 174 -10.64 -1.23 1.35
CA LEU A 174 -10.45 -0.13 2.28
C LEU A 174 -11.48 -0.15 3.42
N SER A 175 -12.76 -0.43 3.15
CA SER A 175 -13.77 -0.53 4.20
C SER A 175 -13.49 -1.67 5.19
N LYS A 176 -12.92 -2.79 4.71
CA LYS A 176 -12.50 -3.89 5.59
C LYS A 176 -11.43 -3.43 6.58
N LEU A 177 -10.37 -2.77 6.09
CA LEU A 177 -9.29 -2.26 6.94
C LEU A 177 -9.75 -1.19 7.92
N ILE A 178 -10.64 -0.30 7.49
CA ILE A 178 -11.22 0.72 8.38
C ILE A 178 -11.95 0.05 9.54
N ARG A 179 -12.86 -0.89 9.26
CA ARG A 179 -13.61 -1.61 10.31
C ARG A 179 -12.70 -2.38 11.26
N GLU A 180 -11.70 -3.10 10.72
CA GLU A 180 -10.71 -3.81 11.54
C GLU A 180 -10.06 -2.86 12.56
N LEU A 181 -9.68 -1.64 12.16
CA LEU A 181 -9.04 -0.66 13.04
C LEU A 181 -10.02 0.09 13.94
N GLU A 182 -11.30 0.19 13.57
CA GLU A 182 -12.34 0.77 14.44
C GLU A 182 -12.75 -0.18 15.56
N GLU A 183 -12.61 -1.50 15.36
CA GLU A 183 -12.93 -2.53 16.34
C GLU A 183 -11.80 -2.75 17.37
N GLU A 184 -10.58 -2.26 17.10
CA GLU A 184 -9.45 -2.27 18.05
C GLU A 184 -9.63 -1.17 19.13
#